data_5deb1e78030326bf96af558e3455ea00
#
_entry.id   5deb1e78030326bf96af558e3455ea00
#
_cell.length_a   1.000
_cell.length_b   1.000
_cell.length_c   1.000
_cell.angle_alpha   90.00
_cell.angle_beta   90.00
_cell.angle_gamma   90.00
#
_symmetry.space_group_name_H-M   'P 1'
#
loop_
_entity.id
_entity.type
_entity.pdbx_description
1 polymer ?
#
loop_
_entity_poly.entity_id
_entity_poly.type
_entity_poly.pdbx_seq_one_letter_code
_entity_poly.pdbx_strand_id
1 'polypeptide(L)'
;MDYLKWRGDLTFSQDAFNEVDNLLLSFVAYVNLEGLSVGAGEERVALEELSRRFFVLHSEEELAADKSFTRLAPYIVKMMAQSNRYRTSLISNYVNMVNPQLELQFSAVQLDLMDGSKNFCFRGTDDNIVAWKEDFNLGLGEVPAQKLASEYLNRFGVGTSPIRVSGHSKGGNLAVYAAAACKIEVQERITDVYSNDGPGFVHEFVTSDSYKKIQNRIHRYIPDSSIIGMLLENPVEPQVIKSTAKGILQHDAMSWQIEGPHFVSASLSESAISLHETLRNWLENIDENARTQFVDDLFSILESTGVDTLTQVQEGGLKNAAAMLRELHQIVPGTWSELENLLKAVLPFSGFLIMGRQKTVDRQNIPRAVTSHRAIHTSNKNHNENKVKQEEKRK
;
A
#
# COMPACT_ATOMS: atom_id res chain seq x y z
N MET A 1 -1.21 -6.98 -14.87
CA MET A 1 -0.99 -6.72 -16.31
C MET A 1 -1.35 -7.96 -17.17
N ASP A 2 -1.08 -9.17 -16.72
CA ASP A 2 -1.41 -10.39 -17.52
C ASP A 2 -2.91 -10.61 -17.69
N TYR A 3 -3.72 -10.23 -16.70
CA TYR A 3 -5.18 -10.20 -16.84
C TYR A 3 -5.66 -9.37 -18.03
N LEU A 4 -5.11 -8.16 -18.22
CA LEU A 4 -5.47 -7.29 -19.35
C LEU A 4 -5.10 -7.89 -20.71
N LYS A 5 -3.98 -8.62 -20.80
CA LYS A 5 -3.59 -9.36 -22.01
C LYS A 5 -4.51 -10.54 -22.28
N TRP A 6 -4.99 -11.19 -21.22
CA TRP A 6 -5.84 -12.38 -21.33
C TRP A 6 -7.32 -12.01 -21.52
N ARG A 7 -7.86 -11.03 -20.76
CA ARG A 7 -9.29 -10.74 -20.70
C ARG A 7 -9.68 -9.37 -21.27
N GLY A 8 -8.71 -8.52 -21.62
CA GLY A 8 -8.97 -7.21 -22.17
C GLY A 8 -9.67 -7.20 -23.55
N ASP A 9 -9.79 -8.33 -24.20
CA ASP A 9 -10.50 -8.54 -25.47
C ASP A 9 -12.03 -8.57 -25.31
N LEU A 10 -12.54 -8.95 -24.12
CA LEU A 10 -13.97 -9.09 -23.85
C LEU A 10 -14.55 -7.83 -23.20
N THR A 11 -15.71 -7.42 -23.69
CA THR A 11 -16.49 -6.33 -23.07
C THR A 11 -17.19 -6.80 -21.80
N PHE A 12 -17.70 -5.86 -20.98
CA PHE A 12 -18.50 -6.18 -19.80
C PHE A 12 -19.82 -6.89 -20.09
N SER A 13 -20.33 -6.81 -21.33
CA SER A 13 -21.51 -7.57 -21.75
C SER A 13 -21.20 -9.03 -22.09
N GLN A 14 -19.96 -9.33 -22.44
CA GLN A 14 -19.50 -10.70 -22.76
C GLN A 14 -18.97 -11.42 -21.52
N ASP A 15 -18.38 -10.68 -20.60
CA ASP A 15 -17.86 -11.19 -19.33
C ASP A 15 -18.11 -10.14 -18.25
N ALA A 16 -18.92 -10.46 -17.25
CA ALA A 16 -19.35 -9.53 -16.23
C ALA A 16 -18.16 -8.91 -15.44
N PHE A 17 -18.43 -7.78 -14.79
CA PHE A 17 -17.49 -7.14 -13.88
C PHE A 17 -17.06 -8.11 -12.77
N ASN A 18 -15.78 -8.14 -12.44
CA ASN A 18 -15.20 -9.04 -11.45
C ASN A 18 -14.21 -8.31 -10.50
N GLU A 19 -13.68 -9.05 -9.55
CA GLU A 19 -12.78 -8.53 -8.50
C GLU A 19 -11.45 -7.98 -9.04
N VAL A 20 -10.95 -8.50 -10.16
CA VAL A 20 -9.72 -7.99 -10.79
C VAL A 20 -9.98 -6.66 -11.50
N ASP A 21 -11.17 -6.51 -12.11
CA ASP A 21 -11.59 -5.24 -12.70
C ASP A 21 -11.64 -4.13 -11.65
N ASN A 22 -12.20 -4.42 -10.45
CA ASN A 22 -12.22 -3.49 -9.34
C ASN A 22 -10.81 -2.99 -8.99
N LEU A 23 -9.85 -3.90 -8.86
CA LEU A 23 -8.48 -3.54 -8.51
C LEU A 23 -7.85 -2.65 -9.59
N LEU A 24 -8.00 -3.02 -10.87
CA LEU A 24 -7.47 -2.23 -11.99
C LEU A 24 -8.08 -0.81 -12.03
N LEU A 25 -9.39 -0.69 -11.79
CA LEU A 25 -10.05 0.62 -11.72
C LEU A 25 -9.55 1.45 -10.55
N SER A 26 -9.26 0.82 -9.40
CA SER A 26 -8.69 1.51 -8.25
C SER A 26 -7.33 2.16 -8.56
N PHE A 27 -6.54 1.58 -9.48
CA PHE A 27 -5.27 2.16 -9.92
C PHE A 27 -5.42 3.43 -10.76
N VAL A 28 -6.56 3.66 -11.40
CA VAL A 28 -6.80 4.91 -12.16
C VAL A 28 -6.72 6.13 -11.25
N ALA A 29 -7.14 6.01 -9.98
CA ALA A 29 -7.07 7.10 -9.02
C ALA A 29 -5.63 7.49 -8.60
N TYR A 30 -4.63 6.64 -8.88
CA TYR A 30 -3.22 6.95 -8.61
C TYR A 30 -2.54 7.74 -9.73
N VAL A 31 -3.17 7.83 -10.91
CA VAL A 31 -2.62 8.62 -12.01
C VAL A 31 -2.96 10.10 -11.81
N ASN A 32 -1.97 10.97 -11.89
CA ASN A 32 -2.22 12.40 -11.87
C ASN A 32 -2.86 12.83 -13.19
N LEU A 33 -4.15 13.17 -13.14
CA LEU A 33 -4.94 13.58 -14.31
C LEU A 33 -5.11 15.11 -14.44
N GLU A 34 -4.33 15.88 -13.69
CA GLU A 34 -4.34 17.35 -13.81
C GLU A 34 -3.94 17.79 -15.23
N GLY A 35 -4.63 18.79 -15.74
CA GLY A 35 -4.38 19.30 -17.12
C GLY A 35 -5.00 18.46 -18.24
N LEU A 36 -5.70 17.35 -17.94
CA LEU A 36 -6.32 16.48 -18.95
C LEU A 36 -7.80 16.79 -19.23
N SER A 37 -8.33 17.88 -18.64
CA SER A 37 -9.73 18.35 -18.82
C SER A 37 -10.79 17.33 -18.37
N VAL A 38 -10.54 16.60 -17.28
CA VAL A 38 -11.46 15.62 -16.68
C VAL A 38 -11.85 15.97 -15.25
N GLY A 39 -11.57 17.19 -14.81
CA GLY A 39 -11.94 17.71 -13.50
C GLY A 39 -13.44 17.85 -13.29
N ALA A 40 -13.82 18.27 -12.10
CA ALA A 40 -15.22 18.47 -11.73
C ALA A 40 -15.89 19.56 -12.58
N GLY A 41 -16.89 19.17 -13.39
CA GLY A 41 -17.58 20.06 -14.33
C GLY A 41 -16.90 20.25 -15.68
N GLU A 42 -15.81 19.52 -15.92
CA GLU A 42 -15.11 19.45 -17.20
C GLU A 42 -15.66 18.32 -18.10
N GLU A 43 -14.91 17.95 -19.12
CA GLU A 43 -15.31 16.92 -20.09
C GLU A 43 -15.40 15.53 -19.45
N ARG A 44 -16.19 14.67 -20.08
CA ARG A 44 -16.17 13.23 -19.90
C ARG A 44 -15.37 12.64 -21.04
N VAL A 45 -14.21 12.09 -20.76
CA VAL A 45 -13.24 11.66 -21.77
C VAL A 45 -13.13 10.13 -21.77
N ALA A 46 -13.17 9.52 -22.96
CA ALA A 46 -12.93 8.08 -23.08
C ALA A 46 -11.51 7.71 -22.61
N LEU A 47 -11.36 6.58 -21.98
CA LEU A 47 -10.08 6.14 -21.42
C LEU A 47 -8.96 6.06 -22.45
N GLU A 48 -9.30 5.64 -23.70
CA GLU A 48 -8.34 5.61 -24.80
C GLU A 48 -7.80 7.02 -25.14
N GLU A 49 -8.67 8.01 -25.18
CA GLU A 49 -8.30 9.41 -25.44
C GLU A 49 -7.58 10.03 -24.25
N LEU A 50 -8.03 9.76 -23.02
CA LEU A 50 -7.35 10.20 -21.80
C LEU A 50 -5.90 9.69 -21.75
N SER A 51 -5.71 8.39 -22.01
CA SER A 51 -4.37 7.79 -22.06
C SER A 51 -3.50 8.45 -23.13
N ARG A 52 -4.05 8.70 -24.31
CA ARG A 52 -3.32 9.41 -25.38
C ARG A 52 -2.88 10.81 -24.94
N ARG A 53 -3.79 11.60 -24.32
CA ARG A 53 -3.48 12.93 -23.78
C ARG A 53 -2.39 12.86 -22.71
N PHE A 54 -2.49 11.89 -21.79
CA PHE A 54 -1.54 11.70 -20.70
C PHE A 54 -0.11 11.46 -21.21
N PHE A 55 0.08 10.51 -22.15
CA PHE A 55 1.41 10.18 -22.69
C PHE A 55 1.94 11.21 -23.70
N VAL A 56 1.16 12.23 -24.07
CA VAL A 56 1.66 13.43 -24.76
C VAL A 56 2.25 14.43 -23.76
N LEU A 57 1.69 14.51 -22.54
CA LEU A 57 2.15 15.45 -21.51
C LEU A 57 3.35 14.91 -20.70
N HIS A 58 3.44 13.59 -20.52
CA HIS A 58 4.45 12.94 -19.70
C HIS A 58 5.37 12.06 -20.55
N SER A 59 6.68 12.31 -20.46
CA SER A 59 7.67 11.51 -21.18
C SER A 59 7.90 10.14 -20.49
N GLU A 60 8.35 9.15 -21.27
CA GLU A 60 8.72 7.82 -20.72
C GLU A 60 9.89 7.96 -19.74
N GLU A 61 10.82 8.91 -19.93
CA GLU A 61 11.93 9.18 -19.01
C GLU A 61 11.44 9.70 -17.66
N GLU A 62 10.47 10.64 -17.66
CA GLU A 62 9.84 11.16 -16.44
C GLU A 62 9.14 10.04 -15.67
N LEU A 63 8.30 9.25 -16.33
CA LEU A 63 7.59 8.14 -15.72
C LEU A 63 8.51 7.04 -15.21
N ALA A 64 9.62 6.76 -15.90
CA ALA A 64 10.61 5.78 -15.48
C ALA A 64 11.45 6.24 -14.28
N ALA A 65 11.53 7.56 -14.04
CA ALA A 65 12.22 8.13 -12.86
C ALA A 65 11.42 7.99 -11.56
N ASP A 66 10.09 7.77 -11.65
CA ASP A 66 9.25 7.51 -10.48
C ASP A 66 9.63 6.16 -9.84
N LYS A 67 9.95 6.21 -8.54
CA LYS A 67 10.32 5.03 -7.74
C LYS A 67 9.20 4.58 -6.80
N SER A 68 8.07 5.28 -6.79
CA SER A 68 6.95 4.96 -5.92
C SER A 68 6.40 3.56 -6.21
N PHE A 69 5.73 2.95 -5.23
CA PHE A 69 5.05 1.67 -5.44
C PHE A 69 3.86 1.78 -6.42
N THR A 70 3.38 3.00 -6.71
CA THR A 70 2.31 3.26 -7.68
C THR A 70 2.82 3.61 -9.09
N ARG A 71 4.13 3.63 -9.32
CA ARG A 71 4.78 3.97 -10.61
C ARG A 71 4.24 3.21 -11.83
N LEU A 72 3.62 2.05 -11.61
CA LEU A 72 3.03 1.26 -12.69
C LEU A 72 1.59 1.68 -13.05
N ALA A 73 0.94 2.55 -12.26
CA ALA A 73 -0.44 2.98 -12.52
C ALA A 73 -0.64 3.60 -13.91
N PRO A 74 0.22 4.50 -14.42
CA PRO A 74 0.08 5.02 -15.78
C PRO A 74 0.13 3.94 -16.85
N TYR A 75 0.99 2.93 -16.68
CA TYR A 75 1.13 1.84 -17.64
C TYR A 75 -0.06 0.87 -17.59
N ILE A 76 -0.67 0.67 -16.41
CA ILE A 76 -1.94 -0.07 -16.29
C ILE A 76 -3.03 0.66 -17.06
N VAL A 77 -3.18 1.97 -16.86
CA VAL A 77 -4.14 2.81 -17.58
C VAL A 77 -3.90 2.76 -19.09
N LYS A 78 -2.63 2.77 -19.54
CA LYS A 78 -2.27 2.60 -20.96
C LYS A 78 -2.77 1.25 -21.52
N MET A 79 -2.58 0.16 -20.78
CA MET A 79 -3.06 -1.16 -21.21
C MET A 79 -4.59 -1.25 -21.19
N MET A 80 -5.25 -0.69 -20.16
CA MET A 80 -6.71 -0.60 -20.11
C MET A 80 -7.26 0.18 -21.30
N ALA A 81 -6.64 1.30 -21.66
CA ALA A 81 -7.01 2.14 -22.80
C ALA A 81 -6.87 1.42 -24.16
N GLN A 82 -6.04 0.40 -24.23
CA GLN A 82 -5.85 -0.44 -25.43
C GLN A 82 -6.79 -1.64 -25.49
N SER A 83 -7.53 -1.91 -24.41
CA SER A 83 -8.40 -3.07 -24.30
C SER A 83 -9.83 -2.79 -24.75
N ASN A 84 -10.53 -3.78 -25.31
CA ASN A 84 -11.96 -3.65 -25.61
C ASN A 84 -12.80 -3.48 -24.35
N ARG A 85 -12.30 -3.98 -23.21
CA ARG A 85 -13.00 -3.99 -21.93
C ARG A 85 -13.18 -2.60 -21.36
N TYR A 86 -12.16 -1.71 -21.50
CA TYR A 86 -12.17 -0.42 -20.80
C TYR A 86 -12.05 0.80 -21.70
N ARG A 87 -11.52 0.68 -22.93
CA ARG A 87 -11.11 1.83 -23.76
C ARG A 87 -12.18 2.91 -23.96
N THR A 88 -13.43 2.50 -23.98
CA THR A 88 -14.59 3.39 -24.19
C THR A 88 -15.26 3.83 -22.88
N SER A 89 -14.80 3.37 -21.70
CA SER A 89 -15.25 3.87 -20.41
C SER A 89 -14.93 5.36 -20.30
N LEU A 90 -15.86 6.13 -19.74
CA LEU A 90 -15.73 7.59 -19.64
C LEU A 90 -15.16 7.99 -18.29
N ILE A 91 -14.09 8.75 -18.30
CA ILE A 91 -13.45 9.32 -17.12
C ILE A 91 -13.96 10.74 -16.91
N SER A 92 -14.25 11.10 -15.66
CA SER A 92 -14.72 12.45 -15.29
C SER A 92 -14.55 12.72 -13.80
N ASN A 93 -14.83 13.95 -13.40
CA ASN A 93 -14.92 14.40 -12.03
C ASN A 93 -13.65 14.12 -11.22
N TYR A 94 -12.47 14.13 -11.86
CA TYR A 94 -11.21 13.98 -11.16
C TYR A 94 -11.00 15.12 -10.16
N VAL A 95 -10.60 14.76 -8.95
CA VAL A 95 -10.22 15.67 -7.88
C VAL A 95 -8.89 15.22 -7.30
N ASN A 96 -7.98 16.17 -7.10
CA ASN A 96 -6.72 15.95 -6.40
C ASN A 96 -6.48 17.13 -5.47
N MET A 97 -6.42 16.88 -4.16
CA MET A 97 -6.27 17.88 -3.13
C MET A 97 -5.18 17.44 -2.18
N VAL A 98 -4.17 18.31 -2.02
CA VAL A 98 -3.09 18.12 -1.05
C VAL A 98 -3.00 19.40 -0.21
N ASN A 99 -3.16 19.28 1.10
CA ASN A 99 -3.05 20.38 2.04
C ASN A 99 -2.29 19.92 3.28
N PRO A 100 -0.98 20.19 3.36
CA PRO A 100 -0.14 19.78 4.49
C PRO A 100 -0.57 20.37 5.84
N GLN A 101 -1.15 21.58 5.85
CA GLN A 101 -1.60 22.24 7.09
C GLN A 101 -2.83 21.56 7.69
N LEU A 102 -3.62 20.88 6.87
CA LEU A 102 -4.78 20.09 7.29
C LEU A 102 -4.48 18.60 7.34
N GLU A 103 -3.22 18.20 7.16
CA GLU A 103 -2.80 16.80 7.03
C GLU A 103 -3.68 16.04 6.01
N LEU A 104 -4.07 16.70 4.92
CA LEU A 104 -5.03 16.23 3.95
C LEU A 104 -4.34 15.81 2.66
N GLN A 105 -4.57 14.57 2.26
CA GLN A 105 -4.33 14.09 0.90
C GLN A 105 -5.56 13.32 0.41
N PHE A 106 -6.27 13.89 -0.56
CA PHE A 106 -7.47 13.31 -1.15
C PHE A 106 -7.42 13.34 -2.66
N SER A 107 -7.68 12.20 -3.30
CA SER A 107 -7.89 12.15 -4.74
C SER A 107 -8.96 11.12 -5.07
N ALA A 108 -9.82 11.46 -6.04
CA ALA A 108 -10.89 10.61 -6.50
C ALA A 108 -11.17 10.82 -7.99
N VAL A 109 -11.71 9.79 -8.62
CA VAL A 109 -12.10 9.83 -10.03
C VAL A 109 -13.36 8.99 -10.26
N GLN A 110 -14.21 9.41 -11.18
CA GLN A 110 -15.38 8.67 -11.64
C GLN A 110 -15.10 8.02 -13.00
N LEU A 111 -15.48 6.76 -13.13
CA LEU A 111 -15.54 6.05 -14.40
C LEU A 111 -16.99 5.60 -14.67
N ASP A 112 -17.51 5.94 -15.84
CA ASP A 112 -18.75 5.37 -16.32
C ASP A 112 -18.42 4.18 -17.22
N LEU A 113 -18.82 2.99 -16.78
CA LEU A 113 -18.51 1.74 -17.45
C LEU A 113 -19.54 1.37 -18.50
N MET A 114 -19.16 0.53 -19.44
CA MET A 114 -20.04 0.10 -20.54
C MET A 114 -21.13 -0.89 -20.12
N ASP A 115 -21.14 -1.37 -18.87
CA ASP A 115 -22.26 -2.12 -18.27
C ASP A 115 -23.36 -1.18 -17.70
N GLY A 116 -23.22 0.13 -17.87
CA GLY A 116 -24.16 1.14 -17.40
C GLY A 116 -23.95 1.56 -15.93
N SER A 117 -22.96 0.99 -15.25
CA SER A 117 -22.62 1.37 -13.88
C SER A 117 -21.63 2.55 -13.82
N LYS A 118 -21.63 3.23 -12.68
CA LYS A 118 -20.61 4.21 -12.32
C LYS A 118 -19.68 3.58 -11.29
N ASN A 119 -18.37 3.71 -11.50
CA ASN A 119 -17.37 3.32 -10.52
C ASN A 119 -16.66 4.57 -9.98
N PHE A 120 -16.67 4.75 -8.67
CA PHE A 120 -15.98 5.82 -7.96
C PHE A 120 -14.74 5.25 -7.31
N CYS A 121 -13.57 5.72 -7.75
CA CYS A 121 -12.28 5.24 -7.27
C CYS A 121 -11.66 6.29 -6.37
N PHE A 122 -11.25 5.89 -5.17
CA PHE A 122 -10.50 6.72 -4.23
C PHE A 122 -9.04 6.29 -4.19
N ARG A 123 -8.14 7.27 -4.26
CA ARG A 123 -6.71 7.03 -4.16
C ARG A 123 -6.34 6.73 -2.71
N GLY A 124 -5.48 5.74 -2.51
CA GLY A 124 -4.77 5.53 -1.27
C GLY A 124 -3.66 6.56 -1.06
N THR A 125 -2.90 6.35 -0.02
CA THR A 125 -1.71 7.15 0.27
C THR A 125 -0.67 6.92 -0.82
N ASP A 126 -0.06 8.00 -1.30
CA ASP A 126 1.18 7.89 -2.06
C ASP A 126 2.36 7.66 -1.12
N ASP A 127 3.59 7.68 -1.64
CA ASP A 127 4.80 7.42 -0.86
C ASP A 127 5.18 8.57 0.12
N ASN A 128 4.31 9.57 0.32
CA ASN A 128 4.58 10.76 1.12
C ASN A 128 4.31 10.50 2.61
N ILE A 129 5.27 10.87 3.47
CA ILE A 129 5.20 10.69 4.94
C ILE A 129 4.02 11.44 5.56
N VAL A 130 3.69 12.64 5.08
CA VAL A 130 2.54 13.42 5.58
C VAL A 130 1.22 12.67 5.38
N ALA A 131 1.07 12.02 4.24
CA ALA A 131 -0.11 11.23 3.94
C ALA A 131 -0.23 9.96 4.81
N TRP A 132 0.90 9.36 5.19
CA TRP A 132 0.93 8.24 6.14
C TRP A 132 0.53 8.67 7.55
N LYS A 133 0.83 9.91 7.96
CA LYS A 133 0.35 10.47 9.23
C LYS A 133 -1.19 10.51 9.28
N GLU A 134 -1.84 10.95 8.20
CA GLU A 134 -3.32 10.90 8.09
C GLU A 134 -3.84 9.46 8.22
N ASP A 135 -3.14 8.46 7.67
CA ASP A 135 -3.53 7.05 7.79
C ASP A 135 -3.49 6.54 9.24
N PHE A 136 -2.50 6.94 10.01
CA PHE A 136 -2.44 6.63 11.44
C PHE A 136 -3.56 7.34 12.23
N ASN A 137 -3.96 8.54 11.81
CA ASN A 137 -5.05 9.29 12.43
C ASN A 137 -6.43 8.68 12.19
N LEU A 138 -6.59 7.76 11.21
CA LEU A 138 -7.82 6.96 11.05
C LEU A 138 -8.23 6.20 12.32
N GLY A 139 -7.26 5.85 13.17
CA GLY A 139 -7.49 5.23 14.48
C GLY A 139 -7.97 6.19 15.58
N LEU A 140 -7.99 7.50 15.32
CA LEU A 140 -8.41 8.53 16.27
C LEU A 140 -9.82 9.05 16.01
N GLY A 141 -10.39 8.80 14.82
CA GLY A 141 -11.72 9.27 14.46
C GLY A 141 -11.87 9.57 12.97
N GLU A 142 -12.85 10.41 12.63
CA GLU A 142 -13.08 10.86 11.27
C GLU A 142 -11.94 11.78 10.80
N VAL A 143 -11.31 11.44 9.68
CA VAL A 143 -10.29 12.28 9.04
C VAL A 143 -10.87 13.14 7.91
N PRO A 144 -10.21 14.27 7.54
CA PRO A 144 -10.71 15.16 6.49
C PRO A 144 -10.96 14.46 5.15
N ALA A 145 -10.10 13.50 4.75
CA ALA A 145 -10.27 12.75 3.51
C ALA A 145 -11.55 11.89 3.49
N GLN A 146 -11.95 11.30 4.62
CA GLN A 146 -13.19 10.53 4.72
C GLN A 146 -14.42 11.40 4.49
N LYS A 147 -14.44 12.60 5.07
CA LYS A 147 -15.52 13.57 4.85
C LYS A 147 -15.60 13.98 3.38
N LEU A 148 -14.48 14.32 2.76
CA LEU A 148 -14.42 14.64 1.33
C LEU A 148 -14.87 13.48 0.46
N ALA A 149 -14.56 12.23 0.81
CA ALA A 149 -15.01 11.06 0.07
C ALA A 149 -16.53 10.91 0.07
N SER A 150 -17.20 11.14 1.22
CA SER A 150 -18.66 11.13 1.29
C SER A 150 -19.29 12.30 0.53
N GLU A 151 -18.72 13.49 0.62
CA GLU A 151 -19.15 14.68 -0.14
C GLU A 151 -18.97 14.47 -1.66
N TYR A 152 -17.91 13.82 -2.08
CA TYR A 152 -17.65 13.46 -3.47
C TYR A 152 -18.75 12.53 -4.02
N LEU A 153 -19.09 11.45 -3.29
CA LEU A 153 -20.20 10.58 -3.68
C LEU A 153 -21.54 11.33 -3.70
N ASN A 154 -21.82 12.19 -2.73
CA ASN A 154 -23.04 12.98 -2.68
C ASN A 154 -23.18 13.93 -3.87
N ARG A 155 -22.05 14.47 -4.34
CA ARG A 155 -22.02 15.41 -5.47
C ARG A 155 -22.16 14.71 -6.81
N PHE A 156 -21.44 13.63 -7.04
CA PHE A 156 -21.31 13.00 -8.35
C PHE A 156 -22.08 11.67 -8.48
N GLY A 157 -22.45 11.07 -7.36
CA GLY A 157 -23.25 9.86 -7.32
C GLY A 157 -24.74 10.04 -7.68
N VAL A 158 -25.13 11.19 -8.20
CA VAL A 158 -26.52 11.47 -8.59
C VAL A 158 -26.96 10.70 -9.84
N GLY A 159 -28.29 10.53 -10.02
CA GLY A 159 -28.89 9.84 -11.18
C GLY A 159 -29.43 8.46 -10.80
N THR A 160 -29.55 7.54 -11.77
CA THR A 160 -30.19 6.24 -11.60
C THR A 160 -29.29 5.03 -11.82
N SER A 161 -28.06 5.25 -12.33
CA SER A 161 -27.10 4.16 -12.59
C SER A 161 -26.70 3.43 -11.31
N PRO A 162 -26.49 2.11 -11.35
CA PRO A 162 -25.81 1.38 -10.27
C PRO A 162 -24.44 1.98 -9.97
N ILE A 163 -24.03 1.94 -8.72
CA ILE A 163 -22.76 2.51 -8.26
C ILE A 163 -21.90 1.41 -7.67
N ARG A 164 -20.64 1.37 -8.10
CA ARG A 164 -19.55 0.68 -7.41
C ARG A 164 -18.60 1.71 -6.82
N VAL A 165 -18.05 1.40 -5.66
CA VAL A 165 -17.08 2.26 -4.99
C VAL A 165 -15.85 1.43 -4.68
N SER A 166 -14.67 1.93 -5.01
CA SER A 166 -13.45 1.13 -4.88
C SER A 166 -12.24 1.97 -4.48
N GLY A 167 -11.27 1.32 -3.88
CA GLY A 167 -9.98 1.91 -3.58
C GLY A 167 -8.98 0.88 -3.06
N HIS A 168 -7.72 1.24 -3.06
CA HIS A 168 -6.62 0.46 -2.52
C HIS A 168 -5.99 1.22 -1.35
N SER A 169 -5.52 0.53 -0.33
CA SER A 169 -4.91 1.16 0.85
C SER A 169 -5.91 2.10 1.56
N LYS A 170 -5.51 3.31 1.95
CA LYS A 170 -6.42 4.35 2.45
C LYS A 170 -7.63 4.55 1.52
N GLY A 171 -7.45 4.45 0.20
CA GLY A 171 -8.56 4.54 -0.75
C GLY A 171 -9.64 3.47 -0.52
N GLY A 172 -9.27 2.27 -0.05
CA GLY A 172 -10.22 1.22 0.36
C GLY A 172 -11.02 1.61 1.60
N ASN A 173 -10.39 2.25 2.60
CA ASN A 173 -11.07 2.82 3.75
C ASN A 173 -12.01 3.96 3.31
N LEU A 174 -11.54 4.89 2.48
CA LEU A 174 -12.36 5.99 1.95
C LEU A 174 -13.58 5.48 1.16
N ALA A 175 -13.43 4.39 0.39
CA ALA A 175 -14.52 3.76 -0.35
C ALA A 175 -15.63 3.27 0.58
N VAL A 176 -15.27 2.55 1.63
CA VAL A 176 -16.23 2.04 2.64
C VAL A 176 -16.86 3.19 3.42
N TYR A 177 -16.03 4.15 3.89
CA TYR A 177 -16.53 5.30 4.62
C TYR A 177 -17.54 6.10 3.79
N ALA A 178 -17.18 6.46 2.57
CA ALA A 178 -18.02 7.22 1.66
C ALA A 178 -19.34 6.51 1.38
N ALA A 179 -19.33 5.21 1.16
CA ALA A 179 -20.53 4.40 0.93
C ALA A 179 -21.45 4.36 2.15
N ALA A 180 -20.89 4.32 3.36
CA ALA A 180 -21.68 4.34 4.59
C ALA A 180 -22.25 5.73 4.90
N ALA A 181 -21.45 6.80 4.71
CA ALA A 181 -21.75 8.16 5.15
C ALA A 181 -22.46 9.04 4.08
N CYS A 182 -22.59 8.55 2.84
CA CYS A 182 -23.30 9.31 1.80
C CYS A 182 -24.80 9.36 2.05
N LYS A 183 -25.49 10.25 1.31
CA LYS A 183 -26.95 10.39 1.34
C LYS A 183 -27.63 9.08 0.95
N ILE A 184 -28.78 8.82 1.54
CA ILE A 184 -29.52 7.58 1.36
C ILE A 184 -29.86 7.30 -0.12
N GLU A 185 -30.17 8.34 -0.91
CA GLU A 185 -30.51 8.21 -2.32
C GLU A 185 -29.31 7.74 -3.17
N VAL A 186 -28.10 8.02 -2.72
CA VAL A 186 -26.84 7.52 -3.33
C VAL A 186 -26.55 6.12 -2.81
N GLN A 187 -26.66 5.93 -1.47
CA GLN A 187 -26.36 4.68 -0.80
C GLN A 187 -27.19 3.50 -1.31
N GLU A 188 -28.49 3.72 -1.58
CA GLU A 188 -29.40 2.68 -2.09
C GLU A 188 -29.00 2.14 -3.47
N ARG A 189 -28.25 2.92 -4.26
CA ARG A 189 -27.76 2.52 -5.59
C ARG A 189 -26.37 1.91 -5.59
N ILE A 190 -25.70 1.93 -4.45
CA ILE A 190 -24.39 1.28 -4.32
C ILE A 190 -24.64 -0.23 -4.30
N THR A 191 -24.14 -0.92 -5.32
CA THR A 191 -24.23 -2.38 -5.44
C THR A 191 -23.07 -3.06 -4.73
N ASP A 192 -21.88 -2.52 -4.87
CA ASP A 192 -20.63 -3.11 -4.38
C ASP A 192 -19.66 -2.05 -3.87
N VAL A 193 -18.96 -2.36 -2.79
CA VAL A 193 -17.90 -1.54 -2.20
C VAL A 193 -16.65 -2.40 -2.07
N TYR A 194 -15.56 -1.99 -2.69
CA TYR A 194 -14.33 -2.75 -2.73
C TYR A 194 -13.23 -2.08 -1.92
N SER A 195 -12.76 -2.78 -0.89
CA SER A 195 -11.59 -2.39 -0.09
C SER A 195 -10.43 -3.33 -0.38
N ASN A 196 -9.46 -2.86 -1.16
CA ASN A 196 -8.27 -3.60 -1.51
C ASN A 196 -7.16 -3.24 -0.54
N ASP A 197 -6.90 -4.09 0.43
CA ASP A 197 -5.94 -3.93 1.53
C ASP A 197 -6.07 -2.59 2.28
N GLY A 198 -7.33 -2.12 2.43
CA GLY A 198 -7.64 -0.91 3.18
C GLY A 198 -7.73 -1.20 4.68
N PRO A 199 -7.28 -0.26 5.54
CA PRO A 199 -7.46 -0.37 6.99
C PRO A 199 -8.95 -0.32 7.38
N GLY A 200 -9.27 -0.86 8.54
CA GLY A 200 -10.59 -0.81 9.15
C GLY A 200 -10.94 0.57 9.73
N PHE A 201 -11.77 0.57 10.77
CA PHE A 201 -12.36 1.79 11.35
C PHE A 201 -12.34 1.73 12.87
N VAL A 202 -12.67 2.85 13.50
CA VAL A 202 -12.96 2.89 14.94
C VAL A 202 -14.29 2.18 15.24
N HIS A 203 -14.41 1.65 16.45
CA HIS A 203 -15.56 0.84 16.89
C HIS A 203 -16.92 1.53 16.66
N GLU A 204 -17.00 2.82 16.95
CA GLU A 204 -18.21 3.61 16.82
C GLU A 204 -18.73 3.64 15.36
N PHE A 205 -17.83 3.65 14.40
CA PHE A 205 -18.20 3.67 12.99
C PHE A 205 -18.74 2.30 12.53
N VAL A 206 -18.05 1.21 12.83
CA VAL A 206 -18.47 -0.15 12.39
C VAL A 206 -19.77 -0.62 13.06
N THR A 207 -20.09 -0.08 14.24
CA THR A 207 -21.34 -0.38 14.95
C THR A 207 -22.52 0.53 14.54
N SER A 208 -22.27 1.58 13.75
CA SER A 208 -23.28 2.54 13.30
C SER A 208 -24.31 1.91 12.35
N ASP A 209 -25.53 2.46 12.34
CA ASP A 209 -26.60 2.02 11.44
C ASP A 209 -26.24 2.29 9.97
N SER A 210 -25.48 3.34 9.68
CA SER A 210 -25.05 3.68 8.33
C SER A 210 -24.08 2.62 7.76
N TYR A 211 -23.13 2.15 8.56
CA TYR A 211 -22.23 1.08 8.17
C TYR A 211 -22.97 -0.25 7.98
N LYS A 212 -23.86 -0.61 8.92
CA LYS A 212 -24.65 -1.87 8.84
C LYS A 212 -25.48 -1.97 7.57
N LYS A 213 -25.97 -0.85 7.03
CA LYS A 213 -26.74 -0.84 5.78
C LYS A 213 -25.95 -1.25 4.55
N ILE A 214 -24.62 -1.04 4.55
CA ILE A 214 -23.76 -1.37 3.41
C ILE A 214 -22.86 -2.58 3.67
N GLN A 215 -22.81 -3.10 4.89
CA GLN A 215 -21.88 -4.14 5.33
C GLN A 215 -21.86 -5.37 4.41
N ASN A 216 -23.04 -5.82 3.97
CA ASN A 216 -23.18 -6.99 3.09
C ASN A 216 -22.86 -6.71 1.61
N ARG A 217 -22.49 -5.48 1.26
CA ARG A 217 -22.03 -5.07 -0.07
C ARG A 217 -20.53 -4.81 -0.11
N ILE A 218 -19.85 -4.95 1.04
CA ILE A 218 -18.42 -4.75 1.16
C ILE A 218 -17.68 -6.03 0.76
N HIS A 219 -16.81 -5.91 -0.22
CA HIS A 219 -15.83 -6.92 -0.63
C HIS A 219 -14.46 -6.46 -0.14
N ARG A 220 -13.86 -7.26 0.72
CA ARG A 220 -12.58 -6.95 1.34
C ARG A 220 -11.52 -7.96 0.90
N TYR A 221 -10.47 -7.47 0.26
CA TYR A 221 -9.33 -8.28 -0.21
C TYR A 221 -8.08 -7.88 0.54
N ILE A 222 -7.36 -8.84 1.11
CA ILE A 222 -6.10 -8.60 1.80
C ILE A 222 -5.08 -9.68 1.43
N PRO A 223 -3.78 -9.37 1.28
CA PRO A 223 -2.77 -10.40 1.09
C PRO A 223 -2.55 -11.25 2.35
N ASP A 224 -1.95 -12.44 2.19
CA ASP A 224 -1.79 -13.44 3.26
C ASP A 224 -0.94 -12.96 4.47
N SER A 225 -0.10 -11.96 4.26
CA SER A 225 0.68 -11.32 5.33
C SER A 225 0.39 -9.82 5.40
N SER A 226 -0.88 -9.43 5.17
CA SER A 226 -1.31 -8.04 5.25
C SER A 226 -1.02 -7.45 6.63
N ILE A 227 -0.51 -6.23 6.61
CA ILE A 227 -0.35 -5.37 7.79
C ILE A 227 -1.45 -4.30 7.76
N ILE A 228 -1.54 -3.56 6.66
CA ILE A 228 -2.46 -2.42 6.52
C ILE A 228 -3.92 -2.87 6.58
N GLY A 229 -4.29 -3.91 5.82
CA GLY A 229 -5.65 -4.43 5.83
C GLY A 229 -6.09 -5.04 7.17
N MET A 230 -5.15 -5.30 8.08
CA MET A 230 -5.42 -5.82 9.41
C MET A 230 -5.45 -4.74 10.50
N LEU A 231 -5.20 -3.47 10.15
CA LEU A 231 -5.30 -2.35 11.10
C LEU A 231 -6.76 -2.02 11.40
N LEU A 232 -7.03 -1.68 12.65
CA LEU A 232 -8.36 -1.27 13.17
C LEU A 232 -9.43 -2.35 13.03
N GLU A 233 -10.68 -2.00 13.38
CA GLU A 233 -11.78 -2.95 13.33
C GLU A 233 -12.37 -3.06 11.92
N ASN A 234 -12.65 -4.28 11.52
CA ASN A 234 -13.39 -4.56 10.30
C ASN A 234 -14.24 -5.83 10.47
N PRO A 235 -15.56 -5.71 10.66
CA PRO A 235 -16.44 -6.85 10.89
C PRO A 235 -16.72 -7.68 9.63
N VAL A 236 -16.26 -7.24 8.46
CA VAL A 236 -16.38 -8.01 7.22
C VAL A 236 -15.18 -8.92 7.07
N GLU A 237 -15.42 -10.23 7.00
CA GLU A 237 -14.37 -11.21 6.77
C GLU A 237 -13.64 -10.95 5.45
N PRO A 238 -12.31 -10.93 5.44
CA PRO A 238 -11.56 -10.69 4.23
C PRO A 238 -11.49 -11.95 3.35
N GLN A 239 -11.51 -11.75 2.06
CA GLN A 239 -10.94 -12.71 1.13
C GLN A 239 -9.42 -12.57 1.14
N VAL A 240 -8.75 -13.56 1.71
CA VAL A 240 -7.28 -13.57 1.80
C VAL A 240 -6.73 -14.04 0.47
N ILE A 241 -5.78 -13.28 -0.07
CA ILE A 241 -5.22 -13.52 -1.40
C ILE A 241 -3.71 -13.76 -1.34
N LYS A 242 -3.23 -14.56 -2.29
CA LYS A 242 -1.83 -14.89 -2.40
C LYS A 242 -1.04 -13.78 -3.07
N SER A 243 0.13 -13.45 -2.51
CA SER A 243 1.09 -12.52 -3.09
C SER A 243 2.40 -13.19 -3.46
N THR A 244 3.11 -12.66 -4.45
CA THR A 244 4.49 -13.04 -4.79
C THR A 244 5.51 -12.31 -3.92
N ALA A 245 5.12 -11.20 -3.30
CA ALA A 245 5.94 -10.43 -2.38
C ALA A 245 5.90 -11.02 -0.95
N LYS A 246 6.62 -10.40 -0.02
CA LYS A 246 6.68 -10.82 1.39
C LYS A 246 6.55 -9.60 2.31
N GLY A 247 5.95 -9.83 3.50
CA GLY A 247 5.79 -8.79 4.52
C GLY A 247 5.04 -7.57 3.98
N ILE A 248 5.44 -6.38 4.39
CA ILE A 248 4.80 -5.11 3.97
C ILE A 248 4.77 -4.91 2.45
N LEU A 249 5.71 -5.49 1.69
CA LEU A 249 5.73 -5.38 0.23
C LEU A 249 4.53 -6.08 -0.44
N GLN A 250 3.79 -6.93 0.27
CA GLN A 250 2.54 -7.49 -0.22
C GLN A 250 1.42 -6.45 -0.37
N HIS A 251 1.59 -5.28 0.28
CA HIS A 251 0.69 -4.14 0.10
C HIS A 251 0.68 -3.60 -1.33
N ASP A 252 1.79 -3.78 -2.08
CA ASP A 252 1.79 -3.54 -3.53
C ASP A 252 0.91 -4.58 -4.23
N ALA A 253 -0.28 -4.15 -4.63
CA ALA A 253 -1.25 -5.00 -5.28
C ALA A 253 -0.79 -5.55 -6.66
N MET A 254 0.31 -5.03 -7.22
CA MET A 254 0.96 -5.61 -8.40
C MET A 254 1.60 -6.98 -8.11
N SER A 255 1.83 -7.30 -6.85
CA SER A 255 2.34 -8.58 -6.39
C SER A 255 1.25 -9.65 -6.19
N TRP A 256 -0.04 -9.28 -6.29
CA TRP A 256 -1.16 -10.17 -6.03
C TRP A 256 -1.34 -11.17 -7.17
N GLN A 257 -1.55 -12.43 -6.82
CA GLN A 257 -1.68 -13.50 -7.80
C GLN A 257 -3.12 -13.60 -8.29
N ILE A 258 -3.25 -13.74 -9.61
CA ILE A 258 -4.53 -13.81 -10.31
C ILE A 258 -4.59 -15.13 -11.07
N GLU A 259 -5.73 -15.80 -11.01
CA GLU A 259 -6.06 -16.97 -11.80
C GLU A 259 -7.43 -16.76 -12.48
N GLY A 260 -7.41 -16.61 -13.78
CA GLY A 260 -8.61 -16.24 -14.51
C GLY A 260 -9.14 -14.86 -14.09
N PRO A 261 -10.44 -14.70 -13.80
CA PRO A 261 -11.05 -13.46 -13.33
C PRO A 261 -11.00 -13.30 -11.80
N HIS A 262 -10.23 -14.13 -11.08
CA HIS A 262 -10.21 -14.20 -9.63
C HIS A 262 -8.82 -14.02 -9.05
N PHE A 263 -8.75 -13.55 -7.81
CA PHE A 263 -7.53 -13.64 -7.03
C PHE A 263 -7.29 -15.07 -6.56
N VAL A 264 -6.02 -15.48 -6.51
CA VAL A 264 -5.65 -16.77 -5.92
C VAL A 264 -5.85 -16.71 -4.42
N SER A 265 -6.72 -17.57 -3.89
CA SER A 265 -7.02 -17.62 -2.46
C SER A 265 -5.82 -18.12 -1.65
N ALA A 266 -5.70 -17.60 -0.43
CA ALA A 266 -4.71 -18.00 0.57
C ALA A 266 -5.35 -18.02 1.97
N SER A 267 -4.56 -18.35 2.98
CA SER A 267 -4.91 -18.17 4.39
C SER A 267 -3.97 -17.14 5.02
N LEU A 268 -4.45 -16.39 6.01
CA LEU A 268 -3.59 -15.47 6.77
C LEU A 268 -2.41 -16.23 7.38
N SER A 269 -1.23 -15.64 7.29
CA SER A 269 -0.04 -16.17 7.95
C SER A 269 -0.14 -16.02 9.48
N GLU A 270 0.47 -16.94 10.22
CA GLU A 270 0.53 -16.86 11.69
C GLU A 270 1.14 -15.54 12.17
N SER A 271 2.14 -15.04 11.44
CA SER A 271 2.77 -13.75 11.73
C SER A 271 1.82 -12.56 11.54
N ALA A 272 0.94 -12.57 10.53
CA ALA A 272 -0.06 -11.53 10.33
C ALA A 272 -1.11 -11.55 11.46
N ILE A 273 -1.57 -12.73 11.86
CA ILE A 273 -2.51 -12.90 12.97
C ILE A 273 -1.91 -12.38 14.27
N SER A 274 -0.69 -12.81 14.60
CA SER A 274 0.00 -12.38 15.84
C SER A 274 0.26 -10.88 15.86
N LEU A 275 0.62 -10.28 14.72
CA LEU A 275 0.80 -8.83 14.61
C LEU A 275 -0.52 -8.08 14.81
N HIS A 276 -1.60 -8.55 14.18
CA HIS A 276 -2.92 -7.96 14.36
C HIS A 276 -3.36 -7.97 15.83
N GLU A 277 -3.19 -9.11 16.51
CA GLU A 277 -3.50 -9.23 17.95
C GLU A 277 -2.66 -8.27 18.81
N THR A 278 -1.37 -8.16 18.49
CA THR A 278 -0.46 -7.24 19.20
C THR A 278 -0.89 -5.78 19.01
N LEU A 279 -1.20 -5.38 17.76
CA LEU A 279 -1.66 -4.03 17.43
C LEU A 279 -3.01 -3.71 18.09
N ARG A 280 -3.94 -4.64 18.04
CA ARG A 280 -5.25 -4.47 18.67
C ARG A 280 -5.11 -4.28 20.18
N ASN A 281 -4.37 -5.18 20.85
CA ASN A 281 -4.14 -5.09 22.28
C ASN A 281 -3.45 -3.77 22.66
N TRP A 282 -2.51 -3.29 21.86
CA TRP A 282 -1.86 -2.00 22.09
C TRP A 282 -2.84 -0.85 21.96
N LEU A 283 -3.64 -0.81 20.88
CA LEU A 283 -4.65 0.23 20.66
C LEU A 283 -5.73 0.28 21.74
N GLU A 284 -6.14 -0.87 22.27
CA GLU A 284 -7.14 -0.98 23.35
C GLU A 284 -6.60 -0.53 24.72
N ASN A 285 -5.29 -0.63 24.95
CA ASN A 285 -4.66 -0.31 26.24
C ASN A 285 -3.98 1.06 26.31
N ILE A 286 -3.97 1.83 25.22
CA ILE A 286 -3.40 3.16 25.18
C ILE A 286 -4.53 4.20 25.11
N ASP A 287 -4.46 5.26 25.95
CA ASP A 287 -5.44 6.33 25.88
C ASP A 287 -5.28 7.20 24.60
N GLU A 288 -6.33 7.94 24.27
CA GLU A 288 -6.38 8.74 23.04
C GLU A 288 -5.25 9.79 22.97
N ASN A 289 -4.94 10.45 24.09
CA ASN A 289 -3.87 11.45 24.14
C ASN A 289 -2.50 10.81 23.91
N ALA A 290 -2.24 9.68 24.55
CA ALA A 290 -0.98 8.94 24.38
C ALA A 290 -0.86 8.36 22.96
N ARG A 291 -1.96 7.98 22.33
CA ARG A 291 -2.01 7.53 20.94
C ARG A 291 -1.68 8.68 19.97
N THR A 292 -2.31 9.84 20.15
CA THR A 292 -2.04 11.05 19.37
C THR A 292 -0.58 11.48 19.52
N GLN A 293 -0.08 11.54 20.77
CA GLN A 293 1.31 11.89 21.04
C GLN A 293 2.29 10.91 20.36
N PHE A 294 2.00 9.62 20.41
CA PHE A 294 2.81 8.60 19.74
C PHE A 294 2.89 8.82 18.22
N VAL A 295 1.75 9.11 17.58
CA VAL A 295 1.71 9.41 16.14
C VAL A 295 2.53 10.66 15.83
N ASP A 296 2.34 11.74 16.59
CA ASP A 296 3.07 12.99 16.41
C ASP A 296 4.59 12.81 16.59
N ASP A 297 5.00 12.10 17.64
CA ASP A 297 6.41 11.82 17.91
C ASP A 297 7.05 10.96 16.80
N LEU A 298 6.34 9.92 16.37
CA LEU A 298 6.80 9.04 15.28
C LEU A 298 7.05 9.84 13.99
N PHE A 299 6.09 10.67 13.61
CA PHE A 299 6.21 11.46 12.38
C PHE A 299 7.20 12.61 12.50
N SER A 300 7.31 13.25 13.68
CA SER A 300 8.37 14.23 13.96
C SER A 300 9.78 13.64 13.79
N ILE A 301 9.97 12.40 14.24
CA ILE A 301 11.25 11.69 14.05
C ILE A 301 11.51 11.40 12.58
N LEU A 302 10.51 10.91 11.84
CA LEU A 302 10.61 10.67 10.41
C LEU A 302 10.99 11.95 9.66
N GLU A 303 10.31 13.06 9.92
CA GLU A 303 10.58 14.37 9.34
C GLU A 303 11.99 14.88 9.70
N SER A 304 12.45 14.68 10.95
CA SER A 304 13.78 15.10 11.40
C SER A 304 14.93 14.40 10.66
N THR A 305 14.68 13.24 10.07
CA THR A 305 15.66 12.51 9.24
C THR A 305 15.84 13.11 7.84
N GLY A 306 15.02 14.11 7.46
CA GLY A 306 15.02 14.72 6.12
C GLY A 306 14.54 13.76 5.03
N VAL A 307 13.69 12.81 5.38
CA VAL A 307 13.13 11.80 4.49
C VAL A 307 11.67 12.18 4.22
N ASP A 308 11.33 12.36 2.95
CA ASP A 308 10.00 12.78 2.52
C ASP A 308 9.11 11.58 2.13
N THR A 309 9.72 10.40 1.89
CA THR A 309 9.02 9.23 1.39
C THR A 309 9.46 7.94 2.08
N LEU A 310 8.57 6.94 2.17
CA LEU A 310 8.89 5.61 2.68
C LEU A 310 9.94 4.88 1.84
N THR A 311 9.95 5.11 0.54
CA THR A 311 11.00 4.58 -0.35
C THR A 311 12.37 5.10 0.08
N GLN A 312 12.51 6.39 0.43
CA GLN A 312 13.76 6.95 0.95
C GLN A 312 14.12 6.35 2.33
N VAL A 313 13.13 6.07 3.20
CA VAL A 313 13.38 5.35 4.47
C VAL A 313 14.00 3.99 4.20
N GLN A 314 13.49 3.26 3.21
CA GLN A 314 14.01 1.95 2.81
C GLN A 314 15.42 2.04 2.19
N GLU A 315 15.67 3.01 1.31
CA GLU A 315 16.97 3.25 0.67
C GLU A 315 18.04 3.71 1.69
N GLY A 316 17.65 4.46 2.73
CA GLY A 316 18.54 4.93 3.80
C GLY A 316 19.05 3.83 4.74
N GLY A 317 18.49 2.64 4.68
CA GLY A 317 18.95 1.41 5.31
C GLY A 317 19.01 1.43 6.84
N LEU A 318 19.76 0.47 7.40
CA LEU A 318 19.90 0.20 8.84
C LEU A 318 20.36 1.40 9.70
N LYS A 319 21.03 2.39 9.13
CA LYS A 319 21.53 3.54 9.90
C LYS A 319 20.38 4.47 10.33
N ASN A 320 19.45 4.75 9.43
CA ASN A 320 18.31 5.62 9.71
C ASN A 320 17.32 4.93 10.66
N ALA A 321 17.03 3.64 10.42
CA ALA A 321 16.18 2.86 11.30
C ALA A 321 16.74 2.73 12.73
N ALA A 322 18.04 2.51 12.90
CA ALA A 322 18.67 2.43 14.21
C ALA A 322 18.72 3.77 14.95
N ALA A 323 18.77 4.90 14.23
CA ALA A 323 18.65 6.24 14.80
C ALA A 323 17.20 6.49 15.26
N MET A 324 16.22 6.24 14.41
CA MET A 324 14.80 6.31 14.75
C MET A 324 14.44 5.48 15.98
N LEU A 325 14.87 4.22 16.03
CA LEU A 325 14.62 3.34 17.16
C LEU A 325 15.23 3.87 18.47
N ARG A 326 16.40 4.49 18.42
CA ARG A 326 17.02 5.09 19.61
C ARG A 326 16.25 6.30 20.12
N GLU A 327 15.74 7.13 19.22
CA GLU A 327 14.95 8.31 19.60
C GLU A 327 13.56 7.89 20.13
N LEU A 328 12.88 6.97 19.46
CA LEU A 328 11.62 6.40 19.93
C LEU A 328 11.75 5.72 21.32
N HIS A 329 12.86 5.04 21.58
CA HIS A 329 13.11 4.42 22.90
C HIS A 329 13.18 5.45 24.05
N GLN A 330 13.57 6.68 23.77
CA GLN A 330 13.62 7.75 24.76
C GLN A 330 12.22 8.35 25.04
N ILE A 331 11.32 8.28 24.04
CA ILE A 331 10.01 8.92 24.09
C ILE A 331 8.95 8.01 24.71
N VAL A 332 9.02 6.69 24.49
CA VAL A 332 7.98 5.72 24.92
C VAL A 332 8.57 4.58 25.74
N PRO A 333 9.01 4.81 27.00
CA PRO A 333 9.71 3.80 27.79
C PRO A 333 8.87 2.60 28.20
N GLY A 334 7.54 2.72 28.29
CA GLY A 334 6.63 1.70 28.83
C GLY A 334 6.13 0.66 27.83
N THR A 335 6.16 0.98 26.54
CA THR A 335 5.59 0.13 25.45
C THR A 335 6.65 -0.28 24.42
N TRP A 336 7.93 -0.13 24.78
CA TRP A 336 9.05 -0.32 23.86
C TRP A 336 9.11 -1.70 23.22
N SER A 337 8.84 -2.78 23.97
CA SER A 337 8.91 -4.13 23.42
C SER A 337 7.82 -4.39 22.36
N GLU A 338 6.66 -3.79 22.52
CA GLU A 338 5.53 -3.88 21.61
C GLU A 338 5.81 -3.03 20.35
N LEU A 339 6.29 -1.81 20.54
CA LEU A 339 6.71 -0.92 19.49
C LEU A 339 7.87 -1.50 18.66
N GLU A 340 8.86 -2.08 19.28
CA GLU A 340 9.97 -2.77 18.61
C GLU A 340 9.49 -3.93 17.76
N ASN A 341 8.51 -4.69 18.20
CA ASN A 341 7.90 -5.77 17.44
C ASN A 341 7.09 -5.22 16.26
N LEU A 342 6.37 -4.13 16.46
CA LEU A 342 5.61 -3.43 15.42
C LEU A 342 6.54 -2.87 14.33
N LEU A 343 7.59 -2.18 14.72
CA LEU A 343 8.59 -1.64 13.79
C LEU A 343 9.35 -2.74 13.04
N LYS A 344 9.67 -3.87 13.69
CA LYS A 344 10.27 -5.03 13.03
C LYS A 344 9.35 -5.67 11.99
N ALA A 345 8.04 -5.59 12.18
CA ALA A 345 7.05 -6.13 11.26
C ALA A 345 6.78 -5.19 10.08
N VAL A 346 6.77 -3.88 10.33
CA VAL A 346 6.48 -2.84 9.34
C VAL A 346 7.71 -2.53 8.48
N LEU A 347 8.90 -2.53 9.08
CA LEU A 347 10.15 -2.25 8.36
C LEU A 347 10.74 -3.56 7.81
N PRO A 348 11.00 -3.70 6.51
CA PRO A 348 11.48 -4.94 5.90
C PRO A 348 12.97 -5.18 6.19
N PHE A 349 13.36 -5.23 7.48
CA PHE A 349 14.75 -5.42 7.90
C PHE A 349 15.05 -6.87 8.26
N SER A 350 15.43 -7.66 7.27
CA SER A 350 16.09 -8.96 7.48
C SER A 350 17.44 -8.87 8.21
N GLY A 351 17.91 -7.67 8.58
CA GLY A 351 19.16 -7.40 9.28
C GLY A 351 19.07 -7.20 10.79
N PHE A 352 17.89 -7.04 11.37
CA PHE A 352 17.74 -6.75 12.81
C PHE A 352 17.99 -7.94 13.73
N LEU A 353 18.01 -9.17 13.22
CA LEU A 353 18.21 -10.40 14.00
C LEU A 353 19.64 -10.62 14.52
N ILE A 354 20.61 -9.81 14.11
CA ILE A 354 22.03 -10.00 14.47
C ILE A 354 22.50 -9.10 15.63
N MET A 355 21.82 -8.00 15.94
CA MET A 355 22.28 -7.04 16.98
C MET A 355 21.76 -7.32 18.41
N GLY A 356 20.80 -8.22 18.60
CA GLY A 356 20.19 -8.49 19.91
C GLY A 356 20.92 -9.50 20.80
N ARG A 357 22.05 -10.07 20.40
CA ARG A 357 22.81 -11.06 21.18
C ARG A 357 24.31 -10.74 21.27
N GLN A 358 24.69 -9.55 21.68
CA GLN A 358 25.97 -9.40 22.39
C GLN A 358 25.70 -9.46 23.88
N LYS A 359 25.77 -10.68 24.42
CA LYS A 359 26.00 -10.90 25.84
C LYS A 359 27.28 -10.14 26.19
N THR A 360 27.19 -9.23 27.12
CA THR A 360 28.32 -8.74 27.89
C THR A 360 29.09 -9.93 28.45
N VAL A 361 30.18 -10.28 27.81
CA VAL A 361 31.16 -11.20 28.39
C VAL A 361 31.98 -10.40 29.39
N ASP A 362 31.68 -10.66 30.64
CA ASP A 362 32.40 -10.16 31.80
C ASP A 362 33.89 -10.48 31.65
N ARG A 363 34.73 -9.44 31.56
CA ARG A 363 36.22 -9.54 31.58
C ARG A 363 36.66 -9.74 33.03
N GLN A 364 36.48 -10.92 33.58
CA GLN A 364 37.22 -11.39 34.75
C GLN A 364 37.37 -12.93 34.66
N ASN A 365 38.56 -13.36 34.35
CA ASN A 365 39.21 -14.64 34.56
C ASN A 365 39.88 -15.17 33.30
N ILE A 366 41.15 -14.71 33.11
CA ILE A 366 42.13 -15.40 32.33
C ILE A 366 43.11 -16.02 33.31
N PRO A 367 43.25 -17.36 33.38
CA PRO A 367 44.40 -17.98 33.97
C PRO A 367 45.58 -17.99 33.00
N ARG A 368 46.71 -17.47 33.47
CA ARG A 368 48.02 -17.64 32.85
C ARG A 368 48.46 -19.10 32.96
N ALA A 369 48.84 -19.73 31.85
CA ALA A 369 49.71 -20.90 31.84
C ALA A 369 50.51 -20.93 30.52
N VAL A 370 51.75 -20.67 30.65
CA VAL A 370 52.94 -21.49 30.60
C VAL A 370 53.39 -21.81 29.17
N THR A 371 54.52 -21.16 28.84
CA THR A 371 55.45 -21.44 27.74
C THR A 371 56.02 -22.84 27.79
N SER A 372 56.10 -23.56 26.68
CA SER A 372 57.19 -24.46 26.40
C SER A 372 57.51 -24.56 24.90
N HIS A 373 58.76 -24.27 24.58
CA HIS A 373 59.43 -24.44 23.31
C HIS A 373 59.42 -25.90 22.82
N ARG A 374 59.26 -26.10 21.52
CA ARG A 374 60.20 -26.98 20.77
C ARG A 374 60.08 -26.72 19.26
N ALA A 375 61.26 -26.34 18.72
CA ALA A 375 61.58 -26.33 17.30
C ALA A 375 61.76 -27.75 16.76
N ILE A 376 61.63 -27.95 15.48
CA ILE A 376 62.56 -28.68 14.62
C ILE A 376 62.01 -28.81 13.19
N HIS A 377 62.82 -28.25 12.26
CA HIS A 377 63.29 -28.65 10.94
C HIS A 377 62.31 -28.98 9.76
N THR A 378 62.43 -28.14 8.76
CA THR A 378 63.02 -28.30 7.39
C THR A 378 62.49 -29.38 6.47
N SER A 379 62.04 -28.99 5.29
CA SER A 379 62.73 -29.29 4.01
C SER A 379 61.84 -28.89 2.81
N ASN A 380 62.21 -27.90 2.09
CA ASN A 380 62.60 -27.72 0.68
C ASN A 380 62.07 -28.75 -0.38
N LYS A 381 61.48 -28.23 -1.43
CA LYS A 381 61.89 -28.23 -2.86
C LYS A 381 60.68 -27.97 -3.76
N ASN A 382 60.71 -26.87 -4.44
CA ASN A 382 61.12 -26.58 -5.83
C ASN A 382 60.54 -27.52 -6.90
N HIS A 383 59.84 -26.98 -7.84
CA HIS A 383 60.16 -26.79 -9.26
C HIS A 383 58.88 -26.50 -10.05
N ASN A 384 58.82 -25.39 -10.64
CA ASN A 384 59.21 -24.92 -11.98
C ASN A 384 58.16 -25.18 -13.06
N GLU A 385 57.67 -24.07 -13.53
CA GLU A 385 57.82 -23.52 -14.88
C GLU A 385 56.97 -24.13 -16.01
N ASN A 386 56.24 -23.21 -16.55
CA ASN A 386 56.29 -22.76 -17.95
C ASN A 386 55.33 -23.29 -19.00
N LYS A 387 54.80 -22.26 -19.59
CA LYS A 387 54.67 -21.93 -21.03
C LYS A 387 53.36 -22.37 -21.69
N VAL A 388 52.68 -21.41 -22.16
CA VAL A 388 52.77 -20.49 -23.31
C VAL A 388 51.81 -20.88 -24.45
N LYS A 389 50.92 -19.92 -24.75
CA LYS A 389 50.50 -19.38 -26.06
C LYS A 389 49.75 -20.23 -27.09
N GLN A 390 48.73 -19.50 -27.56
CA GLN A 390 48.37 -19.33 -28.98
C GLN A 390 47.62 -20.51 -29.62
N GLU A 391 46.71 -20.40 -30.48
CA GLU A 391 46.17 -19.39 -31.43
C GLU A 391 44.82 -19.87 -31.93
N GLU A 392 43.94 -18.94 -32.09
CA GLU A 392 43.27 -18.50 -33.32
C GLU A 392 42.60 -19.50 -34.25
N LYS A 393 41.35 -19.14 -34.56
CA LYS A 393 40.69 -19.12 -35.85
C LYS A 393 39.89 -20.32 -36.35
N ARG A 394 38.68 -19.93 -36.72
CA ARG A 394 37.81 -20.41 -37.82
C ARG A 394 36.96 -21.67 -37.51
N LYS A 395 35.68 -21.51 -37.46
CA LYS A 395 34.71 -21.26 -38.52
C LYS A 395 33.42 -20.71 -37.93
#